data_57350b9b96c52a5398e5b2efdebcc696
#
_entry.id   57350b9b96c52a5398e5b2efdebcc696
#
_cell.length_a   1.000
_cell.length_b   1.000
_cell.length_c   1.000
_cell.angle_alpha   90.00
_cell.angle_beta   90.00
_cell.angle_gamma   90.00
#
_symmetry.space_group_name_H-M   'P 1'
#
loop_
_entity.id
_entity.type
_entity.pdbx_description
1 polymer ?
#
loop_
_entity_poly.entity_id
_entity_poly.type
_entity_poly.pdbx_seq_one_letter_code
_entity_poly.pdbx_strand_id
1 'polypeptide(L)'
;MIKSKGWNWKMVEDDSNCVWKIPSIESYYLLDRWKGLGFKSFLDLGCGLGRHTVLFASNDFKTYGFDISEDGLTRTKEWLDSLDLKADLKKGDMIHLPYKDNSFDCILCRNVISHQDTEGVKQIIKELYRVLKDNGECYLTLGSKSTWGFKQTSWPLVDENTRLRMEEGPEYKTPHFYADYDLIKVLFKDFKIEFINHIEDFYESNDKTYSSFHYHVLIKKVK
;
A
#
# COMPACT_ATOMS: atom_id res chain seq x y z
N MET A 1 -11.25 4.51 15.64
CA MET A 1 -10.94 4.30 14.21
C MET A 1 -11.62 5.39 13.40
N ILE A 2 -10.86 6.12 12.62
CA ILE A 2 -11.37 7.17 11.73
C ILE A 2 -11.98 6.54 10.47
N LYS A 3 -12.90 7.26 9.80
CA LYS A 3 -13.45 6.77 8.52
C LYS A 3 -12.35 6.77 7.45
N SER A 4 -12.20 5.66 6.75
CA SER A 4 -11.26 5.51 5.65
C SER A 4 -11.55 6.51 4.52
N LYS A 5 -10.49 7.03 3.94
CA LYS A 5 -10.56 7.92 2.79
C LYS A 5 -9.48 7.53 1.79
N GLY A 6 -9.90 7.22 0.58
CA GLY A 6 -8.99 6.95 -0.52
C GLY A 6 -8.51 8.23 -1.22
N TRP A 7 -7.50 8.08 -2.06
CA TRP A 7 -7.03 9.11 -2.97
C TRP A 7 -8.14 9.57 -3.92
N ASN A 8 -8.14 10.86 -4.23
CA ASN A 8 -8.97 11.39 -5.28
C ASN A 8 -8.27 11.24 -6.65
N TRP A 9 -8.39 10.06 -7.25
CA TRP A 9 -7.76 9.74 -8.52
C TRP A 9 -8.22 10.62 -9.68
N LYS A 10 -9.39 11.27 -9.57
CA LYS A 10 -9.87 12.24 -10.57
C LYS A 10 -8.96 13.46 -10.71
N MET A 11 -8.14 13.75 -9.69
CA MET A 11 -7.16 14.85 -9.73
C MET A 11 -5.82 14.40 -10.33
N VAL A 12 -5.67 13.14 -10.72
CA VAL A 12 -4.45 12.59 -11.31
C VAL A 12 -4.66 12.41 -12.81
N GLU A 13 -3.88 13.14 -13.61
CA GLU A 13 -3.87 12.99 -15.07
C GLU A 13 -3.38 11.61 -15.47
N ASP A 14 -4.01 11.04 -16.49
CA ASP A 14 -3.72 9.70 -16.99
C ASP A 14 -3.00 9.79 -18.35
N ASP A 15 -1.82 10.40 -18.34
CA ASP A 15 -0.95 10.46 -19.51
C ASP A 15 0.15 9.38 -19.48
N SER A 16 0.95 9.33 -20.55
CA SER A 16 2.06 8.39 -20.68
C SER A 16 3.17 8.57 -19.63
N ASN A 17 3.22 9.72 -18.95
CA ASN A 17 4.24 10.07 -17.96
C ASN A 17 3.71 9.93 -16.53
N CYS A 18 2.48 9.42 -16.37
CA CYS A 18 1.87 9.24 -15.05
C CYS A 18 2.69 8.27 -14.19
N VAL A 19 3.39 8.81 -13.19
CA VAL A 19 4.22 8.03 -12.26
C VAL A 19 3.45 6.91 -11.54
N TRP A 20 2.13 7.06 -11.44
CA TRP A 20 1.25 6.08 -10.83
C TRP A 20 0.91 4.89 -11.75
N LYS A 21 1.38 4.92 -13.01
CA LYS A 21 1.36 3.78 -13.94
C LYS A 21 2.70 3.06 -14.03
N ILE A 22 3.75 3.60 -13.41
CA ILE A 22 5.07 2.96 -13.39
C ILE A 22 5.17 2.09 -12.14
N PRO A 23 5.38 0.75 -12.28
CA PRO A 23 5.61 -0.13 -11.13
C PRO A 23 6.82 0.34 -10.32
N SER A 24 6.74 0.20 -9.01
CA SER A 24 7.86 0.56 -8.14
C SER A 24 9.04 -0.40 -8.33
N ILE A 25 10.26 0.08 -8.12
CA ILE A 25 11.49 -0.73 -8.30
C ILE A 25 11.41 -1.99 -7.45
N GLU A 26 10.95 -1.89 -6.21
CA GLU A 26 10.83 -3.03 -5.29
C GLU A 26 9.89 -4.11 -5.82
N SER A 27 8.86 -3.74 -6.61
CA SER A 27 7.91 -4.70 -7.15
C SER A 27 8.54 -5.69 -8.12
N TYR A 28 9.61 -5.32 -8.82
CA TYR A 28 10.36 -6.24 -9.69
C TYR A 28 11.18 -7.24 -8.88
N TYR A 29 11.82 -6.80 -7.79
CA TYR A 29 12.49 -7.69 -6.84
C TYR A 29 11.50 -8.68 -6.22
N LEU A 30 10.33 -8.19 -5.78
CA LEU A 30 9.29 -9.01 -5.19
C LEU A 30 8.71 -10.02 -6.18
N LEU A 31 8.53 -9.61 -7.43
CA LEU A 31 8.07 -10.48 -8.51
C LEU A 31 9.03 -11.66 -8.71
N ASP A 32 10.34 -11.39 -8.83
CA ASP A 32 11.36 -12.42 -8.97
C ASP A 32 11.42 -13.34 -7.73
N ARG A 33 11.48 -12.75 -6.54
CA ARG A 33 11.46 -13.47 -5.27
C ARG A 33 10.25 -14.40 -5.13
N TRP A 34 9.05 -13.90 -5.38
CA TRP A 34 7.82 -14.65 -5.19
C TRP A 34 7.62 -15.72 -6.26
N LYS A 35 8.09 -15.49 -7.48
CA LYS A 35 8.20 -16.55 -8.51
C LYS A 35 9.15 -17.65 -8.05
N GLY A 36 10.31 -17.30 -7.54
CA GLY A 36 11.31 -18.25 -7.01
C GLY A 36 10.79 -19.08 -5.83
N LEU A 37 9.91 -18.53 -5.01
CA LEU A 37 9.22 -19.23 -3.92
C LEU A 37 8.04 -20.10 -4.41
N GLY A 38 7.69 -20.04 -5.69
CA GLY A 38 6.56 -20.78 -6.26
C GLY A 38 5.20 -20.20 -5.93
N PHE A 39 5.13 -18.94 -5.48
CA PHE A 39 3.88 -18.24 -5.17
C PHE A 39 3.04 -18.03 -6.43
N LYS A 40 1.71 -18.11 -6.30
CA LYS A 40 0.76 -18.04 -7.43
C LYS A 40 -0.37 -17.04 -7.22
N SER A 41 -0.84 -16.84 -5.99
CA SER A 41 -1.94 -15.92 -5.67
C SER A 41 -1.41 -14.62 -5.08
N PHE A 42 -1.64 -13.52 -5.77
CA PHE A 42 -1.14 -12.19 -5.45
C PHE A 42 -2.30 -11.23 -5.18
N LEU A 43 -2.23 -10.45 -4.11
CA LEU A 43 -3.13 -9.34 -3.82
C LEU A 43 -2.38 -8.01 -3.88
N ASP A 44 -2.83 -7.11 -4.77
CA ASP A 44 -2.48 -5.70 -4.79
C ASP A 44 -3.47 -4.94 -3.90
N LEU A 45 -3.08 -4.69 -2.65
CA LEU A 45 -3.94 -4.04 -1.64
C LEU A 45 -3.77 -2.53 -1.70
N GLY A 46 -4.82 -1.82 -2.11
CA GLY A 46 -4.79 -0.41 -2.47
C GLY A 46 -4.19 -0.22 -3.87
N CYS A 47 -4.73 -0.94 -4.85
CA CYS A 47 -4.14 -1.04 -6.19
C CYS A 47 -4.16 0.28 -6.98
N GLY A 48 -5.03 1.24 -6.61
CA GLY A 48 -5.13 2.53 -7.27
C GLY A 48 -5.36 2.42 -8.78
N LEU A 49 -4.41 2.92 -9.58
CA LEU A 49 -4.44 2.85 -11.05
C LEU A 49 -3.87 1.54 -11.62
N GLY A 50 -3.54 0.55 -10.78
CA GLY A 50 -3.26 -0.81 -11.20
C GLY A 50 -1.84 -1.13 -11.64
N ARG A 51 -0.84 -0.24 -11.41
CA ARG A 51 0.53 -0.47 -11.86
C ARG A 51 1.14 -1.80 -11.44
N HIS A 52 0.89 -2.23 -10.20
CA HIS A 52 1.37 -3.53 -9.71
C HIS A 52 0.42 -4.65 -10.09
N THR A 53 -0.89 -4.40 -10.11
CA THR A 53 -1.90 -5.35 -10.62
C THR A 53 -1.54 -5.81 -12.03
N VAL A 54 -1.27 -4.87 -12.94
CA VAL A 54 -0.86 -5.16 -14.33
C VAL A 54 0.47 -5.90 -14.37
N LEU A 55 1.48 -5.46 -13.60
CA LEU A 55 2.79 -6.12 -13.56
C LEU A 55 2.66 -7.60 -13.17
N PHE A 56 1.92 -7.91 -12.10
CA PHE A 56 1.79 -9.29 -11.62
C PHE A 56 0.89 -10.13 -12.54
N ALA A 57 -0.20 -9.56 -13.07
CA ALA A 57 -1.05 -10.24 -14.06
C ALA A 57 -0.29 -10.61 -15.34
N SER A 58 0.61 -9.72 -15.81
CA SER A 58 1.48 -9.98 -16.98
C SER A 58 2.54 -11.07 -16.72
N ASN A 59 2.67 -11.51 -15.47
CA ASN A 59 3.70 -12.44 -15.03
C ASN A 59 3.16 -13.74 -14.42
N ASP A 60 1.98 -14.18 -14.88
CA ASP A 60 1.34 -15.47 -14.57
C ASP A 60 0.89 -15.63 -13.12
N PHE A 61 0.73 -14.53 -12.36
CA PHE A 61 0.07 -14.59 -11.06
C PHE A 61 -1.45 -14.57 -11.24
N LYS A 62 -2.15 -15.36 -10.42
CA LYS A 62 -3.56 -15.17 -10.18
C LYS A 62 -3.72 -13.92 -9.36
N THR A 63 -4.03 -12.82 -10.04
CA THR A 63 -3.95 -11.47 -9.50
C THR A 63 -5.31 -10.96 -9.02
N TYR A 64 -5.28 -10.31 -7.87
CA TYR A 64 -6.42 -9.63 -7.25
C TYR A 64 -6.03 -8.19 -6.97
N GLY A 65 -6.89 -7.25 -7.35
CA GLY A 65 -6.77 -5.83 -7.02
C GLY A 65 -7.88 -5.39 -6.07
N PHE A 66 -7.53 -4.68 -5.03
CA PHE A 66 -8.48 -4.19 -4.03
C PHE A 66 -8.24 -2.73 -3.74
N ASP A 67 -9.26 -1.89 -3.87
CA ASP A 67 -9.18 -0.47 -3.58
C ASP A 67 -10.52 0.08 -3.08
N ILE A 68 -10.50 1.18 -2.34
CA ILE A 68 -11.68 1.91 -1.92
C ILE A 68 -12.23 2.81 -3.03
N SER A 69 -11.38 3.17 -4.00
CA SER A 69 -11.72 4.09 -5.10
C SER A 69 -12.32 3.36 -6.29
N GLU A 70 -13.57 3.68 -6.62
CA GLU A 70 -14.22 3.21 -7.85
C GLU A 70 -13.50 3.68 -9.11
N ASP A 71 -13.06 4.95 -9.12
CA ASP A 71 -12.36 5.55 -10.26
C ASP A 71 -11.02 4.84 -10.52
N GLY A 72 -10.26 4.56 -9.46
CA GLY A 72 -9.02 3.79 -9.57
C GLY A 72 -9.24 2.40 -10.17
N LEU A 73 -10.24 1.67 -9.66
CA LEU A 73 -10.57 0.33 -10.15
C LEU A 73 -11.06 0.34 -11.60
N THR A 74 -11.86 1.33 -12.00
CA THR A 74 -12.31 1.48 -13.40
C THR A 74 -11.11 1.63 -14.33
N ARG A 75 -10.20 2.56 -14.03
CA ARG A 75 -9.00 2.80 -14.83
C ARG A 75 -8.03 1.60 -14.82
N THR A 76 -7.93 0.89 -13.69
CA THR A 76 -7.20 -0.39 -13.62
C THR A 76 -7.80 -1.44 -14.55
N LYS A 77 -9.13 -1.56 -14.58
CA LYS A 77 -9.84 -2.49 -15.45
C LYS A 77 -9.61 -2.17 -16.94
N GLU A 78 -9.75 -0.90 -17.31
CA GLU A 78 -9.50 -0.44 -18.68
C GLU A 78 -8.06 -0.76 -19.12
N TRP A 79 -7.08 -0.57 -18.25
CA TRP A 79 -5.70 -0.90 -18.56
C TRP A 79 -5.48 -2.42 -18.72
N LEU A 80 -6.02 -3.24 -17.83
CA LEU A 80 -5.97 -4.70 -17.97
C LEU A 80 -6.62 -5.17 -19.28
N ASP A 81 -7.80 -4.65 -19.62
CA ASP A 81 -8.51 -4.99 -20.85
C ASP A 81 -7.71 -4.61 -22.12
N SER A 82 -7.03 -3.45 -22.09
CA SER A 82 -6.19 -3.01 -23.21
C SER A 82 -5.01 -3.94 -23.49
N LEU A 83 -4.62 -4.76 -22.51
CA LEU A 83 -3.52 -5.71 -22.60
C LEU A 83 -3.98 -7.19 -22.65
N ASP A 84 -5.29 -7.43 -22.73
CA ASP A 84 -5.90 -8.78 -22.62
C ASP A 84 -5.48 -9.53 -21.35
N LEU A 85 -5.32 -8.80 -20.24
CA LEU A 85 -4.95 -9.35 -18.94
C LEU A 85 -6.18 -9.49 -18.03
N LYS A 86 -6.08 -10.40 -17.05
CA LYS A 86 -7.17 -10.65 -16.10
C LYS A 86 -6.71 -10.49 -14.67
N ALA A 87 -7.51 -9.78 -13.88
CA ALA A 87 -7.41 -9.73 -12.43
C ALA A 87 -8.83 -9.68 -11.81
N ASP A 88 -8.99 -10.19 -10.59
CA ASP A 88 -10.23 -10.05 -9.80
C ASP A 88 -10.16 -8.71 -9.06
N LEU A 89 -10.91 -7.71 -9.54
CA LEU A 89 -10.94 -6.37 -8.94
C LEU A 89 -12.14 -6.24 -8.01
N LYS A 90 -11.88 -5.81 -6.76
CA LYS A 90 -12.94 -5.58 -5.76
C LYS A 90 -12.81 -4.24 -5.09
N LYS A 91 -13.95 -3.55 -4.97
CA LYS A 91 -14.06 -2.33 -4.19
C LYS A 91 -14.34 -2.63 -2.73
N GLY A 92 -13.65 -1.95 -1.83
CA GLY A 92 -13.91 -2.06 -0.40
C GLY A 92 -12.91 -1.30 0.47
N ASP A 93 -13.14 -1.39 1.77
CA ASP A 93 -12.24 -0.84 2.78
C ASP A 93 -11.33 -1.96 3.31
N MET A 94 -10.02 -1.70 3.33
CA MET A 94 -9.02 -2.69 3.74
C MET A 94 -9.09 -3.10 5.22
N ILE A 95 -9.87 -2.40 6.03
CA ILE A 95 -10.15 -2.81 7.42
C ILE A 95 -11.04 -4.07 7.49
N HIS A 96 -11.69 -4.45 6.38
CA HIS A 96 -12.49 -5.66 6.23
C HIS A 96 -12.32 -6.24 4.82
N LEU A 97 -11.42 -7.19 4.66
CA LEU A 97 -11.14 -7.81 3.37
C LEU A 97 -12.16 -8.92 3.05
N PRO A 98 -12.84 -8.87 1.87
CA PRO A 98 -13.86 -9.84 1.50
C PRO A 98 -13.26 -11.16 0.96
N TYR A 99 -12.19 -11.61 1.58
CA TYR A 99 -11.48 -12.84 1.21
C TYR A 99 -11.47 -13.82 2.37
N LYS A 100 -11.40 -15.11 2.05
CA LYS A 100 -11.28 -16.18 3.06
C LYS A 100 -9.90 -16.15 3.70
N ASP A 101 -9.79 -16.78 4.86
CA ASP A 101 -8.50 -17.01 5.51
C ASP A 101 -7.56 -17.79 4.57
N ASN A 102 -6.27 -17.51 4.65
CA ASN A 102 -5.24 -18.21 3.88
C ASN A 102 -5.50 -18.21 2.35
N SER A 103 -5.90 -17.06 1.80
CA SER A 103 -6.23 -16.89 0.37
C SER A 103 -5.01 -16.59 -0.50
N PHE A 104 -4.03 -15.85 0.04
CA PHE A 104 -2.94 -15.29 -0.75
C PHE A 104 -1.58 -15.82 -0.37
N ASP A 105 -0.76 -16.13 -1.38
CA ASP A 105 0.66 -16.45 -1.18
C ASP A 105 1.45 -15.18 -0.90
N CYS A 106 1.10 -14.06 -1.59
CA CYS A 106 1.78 -12.79 -1.40
C CYS A 106 0.83 -11.59 -1.54
N ILE A 107 1.17 -10.52 -0.80
CA ILE A 107 0.43 -9.25 -0.77
C ILE A 107 1.42 -8.10 -0.95
N LEU A 108 1.06 -7.13 -1.79
CA LEU A 108 1.73 -5.85 -1.90
C LEU A 108 0.79 -4.74 -1.40
N CYS A 109 1.22 -3.96 -0.41
CA CYS A 109 0.46 -2.83 0.14
C CYS A 109 1.35 -1.58 0.17
N ARG A 110 1.51 -0.92 -0.98
CA ARG A 110 2.46 0.18 -1.14
C ARG A 110 1.78 1.55 -1.10
N ASN A 111 2.20 2.39 -0.16
CA ASN A 111 1.70 3.76 0.04
C ASN A 111 0.19 3.84 0.33
N VAL A 112 -0.35 2.91 1.10
CA VAL A 112 -1.80 2.80 1.34
C VAL A 112 -2.15 2.62 2.81
N ILE A 113 -1.51 1.67 3.52
CA ILE A 113 -1.86 1.32 4.91
C ILE A 113 -1.79 2.54 5.85
N SER A 114 -0.94 3.50 5.54
CA SER A 114 -0.80 4.74 6.33
C SER A 114 -2.00 5.70 6.19
N HIS A 115 -2.94 5.46 5.27
CA HIS A 115 -4.14 6.30 5.14
C HIS A 115 -5.24 5.94 6.15
N GLN A 116 -4.81 5.60 7.36
CA GLN A 116 -5.65 5.25 8.50
C GLN A 116 -5.10 5.85 9.80
N ASP A 117 -5.89 5.77 10.88
CA ASP A 117 -5.40 6.00 12.23
C ASP A 117 -4.71 4.75 12.80
N THR A 118 -4.10 4.87 13.98
CA THR A 118 -3.39 3.77 14.62
C THR A 118 -4.25 2.51 14.79
N GLU A 119 -5.53 2.65 15.15
CA GLU A 119 -6.43 1.50 15.31
C GLU A 119 -6.83 0.88 13.96
N GLY A 120 -6.99 1.71 12.92
CA GLY A 120 -7.22 1.22 11.55
C GLY A 120 -6.03 0.44 11.02
N VAL A 121 -4.81 0.92 11.22
CA VAL A 121 -3.58 0.19 10.85
C VAL A 121 -3.50 -1.16 11.57
N LYS A 122 -3.76 -1.21 12.89
CA LYS A 122 -3.80 -2.47 13.64
C LYS A 122 -4.85 -3.44 13.09
N GLN A 123 -6.02 -2.94 12.70
CA GLN A 123 -7.08 -3.78 12.12
C GLN A 123 -6.66 -4.33 10.74
N ILE A 124 -6.04 -3.50 9.89
CA ILE A 124 -5.52 -3.95 8.59
C ILE A 124 -4.46 -5.04 8.79
N ILE A 125 -3.55 -4.89 9.74
CA ILE A 125 -2.52 -5.89 10.05
C ILE A 125 -3.15 -7.23 10.45
N LYS A 126 -4.25 -7.23 11.22
CA LYS A 126 -5.01 -8.46 11.53
C LYS A 126 -5.61 -9.09 10.27
N GLU A 127 -6.17 -8.30 9.36
CA GLU A 127 -6.69 -8.78 8.10
C GLU A 127 -5.57 -9.34 7.20
N LEU A 128 -4.41 -8.68 7.12
CA LEU A 128 -3.23 -9.22 6.42
C LEU A 128 -2.84 -10.59 6.96
N TYR A 129 -2.77 -10.74 8.29
CA TYR A 129 -2.47 -12.03 8.92
C TYR A 129 -3.50 -13.09 8.57
N ARG A 130 -4.78 -12.73 8.60
CA ARG A 130 -5.88 -13.65 8.32
C ARG A 130 -5.87 -14.16 6.88
N VAL A 131 -5.71 -13.26 5.90
CA VAL A 131 -5.81 -13.61 4.48
C VAL A 131 -4.54 -14.17 3.87
N LEU A 132 -3.35 -13.94 4.48
CA LEU A 132 -2.10 -14.59 4.08
C LEU A 132 -2.14 -16.08 4.42
N LYS A 133 -1.65 -16.89 3.49
CA LYS A 133 -1.36 -18.32 3.74
C LYS A 133 -0.18 -18.47 4.70
N ASP A 134 -0.08 -19.62 5.35
CA ASP A 134 1.12 -19.98 6.10
C ASP A 134 2.35 -19.93 5.18
N ASN A 135 3.41 -19.31 5.64
CA ASN A 135 4.62 -18.98 4.90
C ASN A 135 4.45 -17.95 3.78
N GLY A 136 3.26 -17.37 3.60
CA GLY A 136 3.02 -16.25 2.70
C GLY A 136 3.72 -14.98 3.15
N GLU A 137 3.98 -14.08 2.22
CA GLU A 137 4.71 -12.82 2.47
C GLU A 137 3.84 -11.61 2.15
N CYS A 138 4.02 -10.54 2.92
CA CYS A 138 3.47 -9.22 2.60
C CYS A 138 4.59 -8.19 2.61
N TYR A 139 4.67 -7.44 1.52
CA TYR A 139 5.49 -6.23 1.47
C TYR A 139 4.59 -5.01 1.62
N LEU A 140 4.97 -4.11 2.51
CA LEU A 140 4.21 -2.88 2.75
C LEU A 140 5.13 -1.69 3.05
N THR A 141 4.58 -0.47 2.85
CA THR A 141 5.28 0.74 3.24
C THR A 141 4.49 1.51 4.29
N LEU A 142 5.21 2.10 5.24
CA LEU A 142 4.67 2.96 6.31
C LEU A 142 5.36 4.31 6.29
N GLY A 143 4.61 5.39 6.49
CA GLY A 143 5.19 6.71 6.72
C GLY A 143 6.07 6.70 7.98
N SER A 144 7.20 7.40 7.95
CA SER A 144 8.11 7.52 9.08
C SER A 144 7.84 8.79 9.87
N LYS A 145 7.97 8.73 11.20
CA LYS A 145 7.97 9.92 12.07
C LYS A 145 9.13 10.90 11.75
N SER A 146 10.13 10.46 10.97
CA SER A 146 11.21 11.34 10.50
C SER A 146 10.77 12.25 9.35
N THR A 147 9.68 11.92 8.64
CA THR A 147 9.20 12.69 7.49
C THR A 147 8.67 14.06 7.88
N TRP A 148 8.75 15.01 6.94
CA TRP A 148 8.26 16.38 7.15
C TRP A 148 6.78 16.43 7.54
N GLY A 149 5.94 15.59 6.96
CA GLY A 149 4.50 15.56 7.22
C GLY A 149 4.14 15.28 8.68
N PHE A 150 4.88 14.40 9.37
CA PHE A 150 4.67 14.17 10.81
C PHE A 150 5.04 15.39 11.64
N LYS A 151 6.03 16.18 11.19
CA LYS A 151 6.52 17.38 11.87
C LYS A 151 5.64 18.63 11.66
N GLN A 152 4.59 18.53 10.81
CA GLN A 152 3.66 19.63 10.55
C GLN A 152 2.71 19.86 11.75
N THR A 153 3.11 20.68 12.67
CA THR A 153 2.32 20.99 13.89
C THR A 153 1.00 21.71 13.61
N SER A 154 0.86 22.35 12.44
CA SER A 154 -0.38 22.96 11.96
C SER A 154 -1.43 21.94 11.50
N TRP A 155 -1.04 20.70 11.22
CA TRP A 155 -1.97 19.65 10.85
C TRP A 155 -2.60 19.03 12.10
N PRO A 156 -3.93 18.82 12.12
CA PRO A 156 -4.60 18.21 13.26
C PRO A 156 -4.03 16.85 13.62
N LEU A 157 -3.78 16.62 14.89
CA LEU A 157 -3.40 15.33 15.44
C LEU A 157 -4.67 14.50 15.64
N VAL A 158 -4.74 13.34 15.01
CA VAL A 158 -5.83 12.37 15.14
C VAL A 158 -5.59 11.47 16.36
N ASP A 159 -4.36 10.95 16.45
CA ASP A 159 -3.81 10.22 17.59
C ASP A 159 -2.28 10.42 17.65
N GLU A 160 -1.60 9.82 18.60
CA GLU A 160 -0.15 10.00 18.81
C GLU A 160 0.74 9.71 17.59
N ASN A 161 0.25 8.90 16.64
CA ASN A 161 0.97 8.49 15.46
C ASN A 161 0.36 9.02 14.14
N THR A 162 -0.79 9.72 14.20
CA THR A 162 -1.57 10.05 13.01
C THR A 162 -1.89 11.54 12.93
N ARG A 163 -1.59 12.15 11.80
CA ARG A 163 -2.01 13.50 11.45
C ARG A 163 -2.99 13.50 10.28
N LEU A 164 -3.90 14.47 10.29
CA LEU A 164 -4.79 14.74 9.17
C LEU A 164 -4.09 15.69 8.20
N ARG A 165 -3.79 15.22 6.96
CA ARG A 165 -3.12 16.05 5.95
C ARG A 165 -4.02 17.22 5.53
N MET A 166 -3.50 18.44 5.66
CA MET A 166 -4.26 19.65 5.33
C MET A 166 -3.74 20.39 4.12
N GLU A 167 -2.78 19.79 3.40
CA GLU A 167 -2.30 20.30 2.13
C GLU A 167 -3.28 19.94 1.02
N GLU A 168 -3.61 20.91 0.15
CA GLU A 168 -4.50 20.67 -0.99
C GLU A 168 -3.90 19.67 -1.97
N GLY A 169 -4.73 18.79 -2.51
CA GLY A 169 -4.33 17.76 -3.44
C GLY A 169 -5.14 16.47 -3.27
N PRO A 170 -4.71 15.38 -3.91
CA PRO A 170 -5.44 14.10 -3.90
C PRO A 170 -5.62 13.52 -2.49
N GLU A 171 -4.77 13.90 -1.53
CA GLU A 171 -4.77 13.43 -0.14
C GLU A 171 -5.34 14.44 0.87
N TYR A 172 -5.96 15.52 0.41
CA TYR A 172 -6.53 16.53 1.31
C TYR A 172 -7.51 15.92 2.30
N LYS A 173 -7.31 16.17 3.60
CA LYS A 173 -8.06 15.58 4.71
C LYS A 173 -8.03 14.05 4.75
N THR A 174 -6.93 13.45 4.32
CA THR A 174 -6.66 12.02 4.51
C THR A 174 -5.81 11.84 5.76
N PRO A 175 -6.15 10.89 6.65
CA PRO A 175 -5.27 10.57 7.78
C PRO A 175 -3.95 9.99 7.27
N HIS A 176 -2.86 10.36 7.93
CA HIS A 176 -1.54 9.82 7.66
C HIS A 176 -0.95 9.30 8.96
N PHE A 177 -0.86 7.99 9.04
CA PHE A 177 -0.17 7.28 10.10
C PHE A 177 1.34 7.26 9.86
N TYR A 178 2.09 7.44 10.93
CA TYR A 178 3.55 7.44 10.92
C TYR A 178 4.09 6.51 12.00
N ALA A 179 5.08 5.72 11.65
CA ALA A 179 5.74 4.81 12.56
C ALA A 179 7.19 5.24 12.86
N ASP A 180 7.73 4.72 13.92
CA ASP A 180 9.15 4.55 14.16
C ASP A 180 9.49 3.05 14.16
N TYR A 181 10.77 2.74 14.23
CA TYR A 181 11.28 1.37 14.16
C TYR A 181 10.70 0.46 15.26
N ASP A 182 10.57 0.98 16.49
CA ASP A 182 10.07 0.18 17.61
C ASP A 182 8.57 -0.10 17.50
N LEU A 183 7.80 0.88 17.06
CA LEU A 183 6.37 0.70 16.79
C LEU A 183 6.15 -0.37 15.70
N ILE A 184 6.98 -0.39 14.63
CA ILE A 184 6.88 -1.43 13.59
C ILE A 184 7.07 -2.83 14.20
N LYS A 185 8.07 -3.04 15.06
CA LYS A 185 8.27 -4.34 15.73
C LYS A 185 7.07 -4.75 16.58
N VAL A 186 6.44 -3.80 17.26
CA VAL A 186 5.23 -4.05 18.06
C VAL A 186 4.04 -4.40 17.17
N LEU A 187 3.83 -3.65 16.08
CA LEU A 187 2.72 -3.87 15.14
C LEU A 187 2.78 -5.23 14.46
N PHE A 188 3.97 -5.66 14.06
CA PHE A 188 4.18 -6.91 13.31
C PHE A 188 4.74 -8.06 14.17
N LYS A 189 4.54 -8.04 15.49
CA LYS A 189 5.05 -9.05 16.44
C LYS A 189 4.61 -10.49 16.14
N ASP A 190 3.45 -10.66 15.48
CA ASP A 190 2.88 -11.96 15.13
C ASP A 190 3.40 -12.48 13.78
N PHE A 191 4.25 -11.72 13.10
CA PHE A 191 4.92 -12.09 11.87
C PHE A 191 6.42 -12.26 12.09
N LYS A 192 7.07 -13.02 11.22
CA LYS A 192 8.51 -12.92 11.03
C LYS A 192 8.80 -11.71 10.16
N ILE A 193 9.55 -10.76 10.65
CA ILE A 193 10.04 -9.64 9.85
C ILE A 193 11.29 -10.13 9.10
N GLU A 194 11.23 -10.13 7.77
CA GLU A 194 12.36 -10.50 6.91
C GLU A 194 13.34 -9.33 6.77
N PHE A 195 12.82 -8.12 6.57
CA PHE A 195 13.62 -6.89 6.65
C PHE A 195 12.75 -5.66 6.95
N ILE A 196 13.41 -4.62 7.46
CA ILE A 196 12.92 -3.24 7.59
C ILE A 196 13.98 -2.33 6.98
N ASN A 197 13.64 -1.62 5.91
CA ASN A 197 14.49 -0.57 5.35
C ASN A 197 13.85 0.79 5.63
N HIS A 198 14.66 1.76 6.06
CA HIS A 198 14.24 3.15 6.24
C HIS A 198 14.80 3.96 5.07
N ILE A 199 13.93 4.41 4.18
CA ILE A 199 14.30 5.02 2.90
C ILE A 199 13.89 6.49 2.90
N GLU A 200 14.78 7.34 2.43
CA GLU A 200 14.53 8.74 2.16
C GLU A 200 14.37 8.96 0.65
N ASP A 201 13.21 9.45 0.24
CA ASP A 201 12.93 9.85 -1.13
C ASP A 201 12.96 11.37 -1.24
N PHE A 202 13.70 11.89 -2.23
CA PHE A 202 13.72 13.32 -2.54
C PHE A 202 12.77 13.62 -3.70
N TYR A 203 12.06 14.75 -3.59
CA TYR A 203 11.24 15.27 -4.67
C TYR A 203 11.25 16.78 -4.70
N GLU A 204 11.08 17.34 -5.88
CA GLU A 204 11.04 18.79 -6.09
C GLU A 204 9.60 19.25 -6.33
N SER A 205 9.22 20.35 -5.70
CA SER A 205 7.94 21.01 -5.92
C SER A 205 8.08 22.51 -5.64
N ASN A 206 7.60 23.36 -6.56
CA ASN A 206 7.66 24.81 -6.44
C ASN A 206 9.08 25.34 -6.11
N ASP A 207 10.08 24.89 -6.85
CA ASP A 207 11.50 25.24 -6.69
C ASP A 207 12.09 24.92 -5.30
N LYS A 208 11.48 24.00 -4.59
CA LYS A 208 11.96 23.50 -3.29
C LYS A 208 12.13 22.00 -3.33
N THR A 209 13.22 21.54 -2.74
CA THR A 209 13.47 20.13 -2.49
C THR A 209 12.83 19.72 -1.16
N TYR A 210 12.04 18.68 -1.21
CA TYR A 210 11.45 18.03 -0.05
C TYR A 210 12.00 16.62 0.09
N SER A 211 12.06 16.12 1.31
CA SER A 211 12.34 14.70 1.55
C SER A 211 11.18 14.04 2.29
N SER A 212 10.94 12.81 1.93
CA SER A 212 9.91 11.96 2.53
C SER A 212 10.55 10.65 2.99
N PHE A 213 10.34 10.28 4.25
CA PHE A 213 10.88 9.04 4.81
C PHE A 213 9.79 7.99 4.94
N HIS A 214 10.09 6.80 4.42
CA HIS A 214 9.22 5.64 4.56
C HIS A 214 9.97 4.42 5.09
N TYR A 215 9.28 3.61 5.86
CA TYR A 215 9.72 2.25 6.15
C TYR A 215 9.16 1.29 5.11
N HIS A 216 10.05 0.51 4.52
CA HIS A 216 9.76 -0.58 3.62
C HIS A 216 9.93 -1.88 4.38
N VAL A 217 8.86 -2.63 4.56
CA VAL A 217 8.81 -3.78 5.45
C VAL A 217 8.37 -5.02 4.68
N LEU A 218 9.16 -6.08 4.74
CA LEU A 218 8.75 -7.41 4.28
C LEU A 218 8.50 -8.30 5.50
N ILE A 219 7.29 -8.79 5.59
CA ILE A 219 6.86 -9.69 6.66
C ILE A 219 6.42 -11.03 6.08
N LYS A 220 6.55 -12.07 6.89
CA LYS A 220 6.15 -13.43 6.57
C LYS A 220 5.25 -13.98 7.67
N LYS A 221 4.10 -14.57 7.30
CA LYS A 221 3.29 -15.32 8.23
C LYS A 221 3.98 -16.63 8.57
N VAL A 222 4.29 -16.83 9.84
CA VAL A 222 4.81 -18.09 10.36
C VAL A 222 3.69 -18.83 11.08
N LYS A 223 3.77 -20.17 11.09
CA LYS A 223 2.82 -21.02 11.84
C LYS A 223 2.95 -20.76 13.33
#